data_6d9e681521f793ecc9cea661e2400bec
#
_entry.id   6d9e681521f793ecc9cea661e2400bec
#
_cell.length_a   1.000
_cell.length_b   1.000
_cell.length_c   1.000
_cell.angle_alpha   90.00
_cell.angle_beta   90.00
_cell.angle_gamma   90.00
#
_symmetry.space_group_name_H-M   'P 1'
#
loop_
_entity.id
_entity.type
_entity.pdbx_description
1 polymer ?
#
loop_
_entity_poly.entity_id
_entity_poly.type
_entity_poly.pdbx_seq_one_letter_code
_entity_poly.pdbx_strand_id
1 'polypeptide(L)'
;NGTTAGDKLDRFSIERGDGHTGWTGRRNNSGGAPVIRQQGREMPAAAVAFERRTGRSPEGFAMAGCGFQHCLTPEHVTDDIERRAHRMWRRASAGLEAQPWTTCPEGHSWDEDGRVEPDLTVYCRACATDRARRNRTTDETGH
;
A
#
# COMPACT_ATOMS: atom_id res chain seq x y z
N ASN A 1 16.22 -8.38 28.18
CA ASN A 1 17.00 -7.65 27.63
C ASN A 1 16.87 -7.60 26.19
N GLY A 2 16.53 -6.85 25.73
CA GLY A 2 16.10 -6.20 24.82
C GLY A 2 16.51 -6.30 23.38
N THR A 3 16.41 -7.36 22.76
CA THR A 3 16.47 -7.37 21.30
C THR A 3 15.17 -6.79 20.77
N THR A 4 15.24 -5.63 20.14
CA THR A 4 14.07 -4.96 19.58
C THR A 4 13.76 -5.51 18.20
N ALA A 5 12.58 -5.17 17.69
CA ALA A 5 12.21 -5.52 16.31
C ALA A 5 13.21 -4.90 15.31
N GLY A 6 13.65 -3.66 15.58
CA GLY A 6 14.67 -3.02 14.74
C GLY A 6 16.00 -3.75 14.75
N ASP A 7 16.41 -4.26 15.91
CA ASP A 7 17.63 -5.05 16.01
C ASP A 7 17.54 -6.33 15.17
N LYS A 8 16.37 -6.97 15.21
CA LYS A 8 16.16 -8.17 14.40
C LYS A 8 16.10 -7.84 12.92
N LEU A 9 15.55 -6.70 12.56
CA LEU A 9 15.57 -6.25 11.17
C LEU A 9 17.01 -6.15 10.68
N ASP A 10 17.90 -5.50 11.45
CA ASP A 10 19.29 -5.36 11.08
C ASP A 10 20.00 -6.72 11.01
N ARG A 11 19.73 -7.56 11.98
CA ARG A 11 20.40 -8.86 12.09
C ARG A 11 20.14 -9.77 10.89
N PHE A 12 18.90 -9.77 10.40
CA PHE A 12 18.50 -10.71 9.35
C PHE A 12 18.44 -10.08 7.97
N SER A 13 18.70 -8.78 7.85
CA SER A 13 18.76 -8.12 6.56
C SER A 13 20.07 -8.44 5.87
N ILE A 14 20.03 -8.59 4.55
CA ILE A 14 21.21 -8.82 3.76
C ILE A 14 21.17 -7.97 2.50
N GLU A 15 22.26 -7.30 2.19
CA GLU A 15 22.34 -6.48 1.00
C GLU A 15 22.35 -7.35 -0.25
N ARG A 16 21.53 -7.00 -1.24
CA ARG A 16 21.37 -7.77 -2.47
C ARG A 16 21.87 -7.03 -3.72
N GLY A 17 22.63 -5.96 -3.54
CA GLY A 17 23.10 -5.16 -4.67
C GLY A 17 22.05 -4.18 -5.17
N ASP A 18 22.50 -3.15 -5.88
CA ASP A 18 21.64 -2.11 -6.46
C ASP A 18 20.72 -1.42 -5.44
N GLY A 19 21.13 -1.42 -4.16
CA GLY A 19 20.36 -0.76 -3.11
C GLY A 19 19.18 -1.55 -2.58
N HIS A 20 19.07 -2.82 -2.92
CA HIS A 20 18.00 -3.67 -2.42
C HIS A 20 18.45 -4.46 -1.20
N THR A 21 17.52 -4.77 -0.30
CA THR A 21 17.76 -5.49 0.93
C THR A 21 16.91 -6.75 0.97
N GLY A 22 17.57 -7.90 1.12
CA GLY A 22 16.91 -9.19 1.25
C GLY A 22 16.77 -9.60 2.71
N TRP A 23 16.33 -10.82 2.94
CA TRP A 23 16.00 -11.32 4.27
C TRP A 23 16.51 -12.74 4.46
N THR A 24 17.22 -12.97 5.54
CA THR A 24 17.74 -14.30 5.90
C THR A 24 16.99 -14.92 7.09
N GLY A 25 16.05 -14.20 7.67
CA GLY A 25 15.31 -14.67 8.83
C GLY A 25 14.04 -15.42 8.46
N ARG A 26 13.12 -15.45 9.41
CA ARG A 26 11.87 -16.19 9.27
C ARG A 26 10.96 -15.59 8.20
N ARG A 27 10.28 -16.45 7.46
CA ARG A 27 9.29 -16.04 6.47
C ARG A 27 7.96 -16.70 6.79
N ASN A 28 6.85 -16.03 6.45
CA ASN A 28 5.55 -16.61 6.69
C ASN A 28 5.23 -17.72 5.67
N ASN A 29 4.19 -18.50 5.96
CA ASN A 29 3.82 -19.62 5.09
C ASN A 29 2.91 -19.20 3.93
N SER A 30 2.46 -17.95 3.94
CA SER A 30 1.50 -17.47 2.96
C SER A 30 2.13 -16.58 1.92
N GLY A 31 3.20 -17.01 1.27
CA GLY A 31 3.85 -16.24 0.23
C GLY A 31 5.29 -15.89 0.52
N GLY A 32 5.82 -16.37 1.66
CA GLY A 32 7.24 -16.22 1.97
C GLY A 32 7.66 -14.81 2.37
N ALA A 33 6.72 -13.99 2.85
CA ALA A 33 7.05 -12.63 3.27
C ALA A 33 7.91 -12.66 4.54
N PRO A 34 8.94 -11.80 4.62
CA PRO A 34 9.75 -11.69 5.83
C PRO A 34 8.93 -11.27 7.04
N VAL A 35 9.14 -11.95 8.17
CA VAL A 35 8.45 -11.61 9.41
C VAL A 35 9.43 -11.58 10.56
N ILE A 36 9.08 -10.78 11.58
CA ILE A 36 9.84 -10.67 12.82
C ILE A 36 8.93 -11.09 13.96
N ARG A 37 9.45 -11.94 14.81
CA ARG A 37 8.74 -12.34 16.02
C ARG A 37 9.26 -11.55 17.19
N GLN A 38 8.36 -10.85 17.88
CA GLN A 38 8.72 -10.01 19.00
C GLN A 38 7.69 -10.17 20.11
N GLN A 39 8.14 -10.61 21.28
CA GLN A 39 7.29 -10.79 22.45
C GLN A 39 6.05 -11.65 22.14
N GLY A 40 6.26 -12.77 21.43
CA GLY A 40 5.18 -13.68 21.08
C GLY A 40 4.28 -13.22 19.94
N ARG A 41 4.57 -12.05 19.36
CA ARG A 41 3.77 -11.53 18.24
C ARG A 41 4.60 -11.56 16.95
N GLU A 42 3.94 -11.90 15.87
CA GLU A 42 4.56 -11.90 14.56
C GLU A 42 4.19 -10.61 13.84
N MET A 43 5.17 -9.93 13.26
CA MET A 43 4.93 -8.70 12.53
C MET A 43 5.69 -8.71 11.21
N PRO A 44 5.18 -8.06 10.16
CA PRO A 44 5.92 -8.00 8.90
C PRO A 44 7.22 -7.21 9.07
N ALA A 45 8.32 -7.75 8.55
CA ALA A 45 9.60 -7.04 8.59
C ALA A 45 9.50 -5.72 7.81
N ALA A 46 8.71 -5.70 6.74
CA ALA A 46 8.49 -4.47 5.97
C ALA A 46 7.89 -3.36 6.82
N ALA A 47 6.97 -3.70 7.74
CA ALA A 47 6.38 -2.69 8.64
C ALA A 47 7.45 -2.08 9.54
N VAL A 48 8.39 -2.89 10.04
CA VAL A 48 9.47 -2.40 10.88
C VAL A 48 10.40 -1.47 10.08
N ALA A 49 10.71 -1.84 8.84
CA ALA A 49 11.53 -1.00 7.96
C ALA A 49 10.83 0.33 7.68
N PHE A 50 9.52 0.30 7.46
CA PHE A 50 8.73 1.51 7.22
C PHE A 50 8.75 2.43 8.44
N GLU A 51 8.52 1.87 9.63
CA GLU A 51 8.53 2.66 10.86
C GLU A 51 9.91 3.28 11.13
N ARG A 52 10.97 2.58 10.77
CA ARG A 52 12.33 3.11 10.91
C ARG A 52 12.52 4.36 10.07
N ARG A 53 11.99 4.37 8.85
CA ARG A 53 12.15 5.50 7.95
C ARG A 53 11.23 6.67 8.31
N THR A 54 9.99 6.38 8.69
CA THR A 54 8.96 7.42 8.82
C THR A 54 8.69 7.83 10.27
N GLY A 55 8.99 6.98 11.23
CA GLY A 55 8.66 7.22 12.64
C GLY A 55 7.20 6.95 12.98
N ARG A 56 6.41 6.43 12.04
CA ARG A 56 5.01 6.10 12.27
C ARG A 56 4.70 4.68 11.78
N SER A 57 3.63 4.11 12.29
CA SER A 57 3.17 2.80 11.84
C SER A 57 2.57 2.91 10.42
N PRO A 58 2.72 1.88 9.59
CA PRO A 58 2.12 1.91 8.26
C PRO A 58 0.60 1.83 8.32
N GLU A 59 -0.05 2.47 7.35
CA GLU A 59 -1.48 2.33 7.16
C GLU A 59 -1.71 1.27 6.10
N GLY A 60 -2.42 0.20 6.44
CA GLY A 60 -2.56 -0.96 5.57
C GLY A 60 -1.26 -1.74 5.49
N PHE A 61 -0.98 -2.32 4.33
CA PHE A 61 0.20 -3.14 4.15
C PHE A 61 1.43 -2.30 3.82
N ALA A 62 2.55 -2.58 4.51
CA ALA A 62 3.85 -2.07 4.11
C ALA A 62 4.46 -3.06 3.12
N MET A 63 4.90 -2.57 1.97
CA MET A 63 5.51 -3.43 0.96
C MET A 63 6.44 -2.64 0.07
N ALA A 64 7.39 -3.34 -0.53
CA ALA A 64 8.34 -2.72 -1.45
C ALA A 64 7.67 -2.37 -2.78
N GLY A 65 7.97 -1.17 -3.27
CA GLY A 65 7.47 -0.72 -4.57
C GLY A 65 8.55 -0.65 -5.64
N CYS A 66 9.72 -1.22 -5.37
CA CYS A 66 10.88 -1.10 -6.26
C CYS A 66 11.01 -2.24 -7.28
N GLY A 67 10.08 -3.20 -7.27
CA GLY A 67 10.15 -4.35 -8.17
C GLY A 67 10.94 -5.53 -7.65
N PHE A 68 11.73 -5.34 -6.61
CA PHE A 68 12.45 -6.44 -5.97
C PHE A 68 11.54 -7.03 -4.88
N GLN A 69 11.06 -8.24 -5.10
CA GLN A 69 10.07 -8.85 -4.22
C GLN A 69 10.60 -8.95 -2.78
N HIS A 70 9.79 -8.48 -1.82
CA HIS A 70 10.12 -8.49 -0.40
C HIS A 70 11.36 -7.68 -0.02
N CYS A 71 11.72 -6.68 -0.82
CA CYS A 71 12.81 -5.77 -0.48
C CYS A 71 12.54 -5.04 0.82
N LEU A 72 13.54 -4.96 1.69
CA LEU A 72 13.41 -4.34 3.00
C LEU A 72 14.23 -3.05 3.14
N THR A 73 14.71 -2.50 2.03
CA THR A 73 15.35 -1.19 2.04
C THR A 73 14.30 -0.17 2.49
N PRO A 74 14.51 0.55 3.60
CA PRO A 74 13.45 1.43 4.13
C PRO A 74 12.91 2.42 3.11
N GLU A 75 13.75 2.97 2.27
CA GLU A 75 13.34 3.94 1.24
C GLU A 75 12.50 3.31 0.14
N HIS A 76 12.50 1.99 0.02
CA HIS A 76 11.72 1.27 -0.98
C HIS A 76 10.38 0.76 -0.45
N VAL A 77 10.19 0.78 0.88
CA VAL A 77 8.97 0.25 1.50
C VAL A 77 7.98 1.37 1.69
N THR A 78 6.78 1.18 1.18
CA THR A 78 5.71 2.18 1.26
C THR A 78 4.45 1.56 1.85
N ASP A 79 3.59 2.41 2.41
CA ASP A 79 2.27 1.99 2.90
C ASP A 79 1.18 2.49 1.95
N ASP A 80 -0.07 2.29 2.33
CA ASP A 80 -1.21 2.67 1.48
C ASP A 80 -1.25 4.17 1.22
N ILE A 81 -0.94 5.00 2.23
CA ILE A 81 -0.96 6.45 2.07
C ILE A 81 0.08 6.88 1.04
N GLU A 82 1.31 6.39 1.18
CA GLU A 82 2.38 6.77 0.27
C GLU A 82 2.13 6.26 -1.14
N ARG A 83 1.62 5.05 -1.28
CA ARG A 83 1.31 4.50 -2.60
C ARG A 83 0.22 5.30 -3.30
N ARG A 84 -0.80 5.74 -2.55
CA ARG A 84 -1.87 6.56 -3.11
C ARG A 84 -1.32 7.91 -3.59
N ALA A 85 -0.52 8.57 -2.75
CA ALA A 85 0.09 9.84 -3.11
C ALA A 85 1.00 9.70 -4.33
N HIS A 86 1.77 8.62 -4.39
CA HIS A 86 2.68 8.35 -5.50
C HIS A 86 1.92 8.12 -6.81
N ARG A 87 0.82 7.39 -6.76
CA ARG A 87 -0.01 7.19 -7.95
C ARG A 87 -0.59 8.50 -8.46
N MET A 88 -1.06 9.34 -7.56
CA MET A 88 -1.58 10.65 -7.94
C MET A 88 -0.50 11.53 -8.57
N TRP A 89 0.69 11.51 -7.98
CA TRP A 89 1.82 12.26 -8.53
C TRP A 89 2.22 11.74 -9.91
N ARG A 90 2.28 10.44 -10.09
CA ARG A 90 2.64 9.84 -11.38
C ARG A 90 1.61 10.19 -12.45
N ARG A 91 0.34 10.20 -12.08
CA ARG A 91 -0.73 10.58 -13.00
C ARG A 91 -0.57 12.02 -13.45
N ALA A 92 -0.31 12.92 -12.52
CA ALA A 92 -0.09 14.34 -12.84
C ALA A 92 1.14 14.52 -13.72
N SER A 93 2.23 13.82 -13.39
CA SER A 93 3.49 13.92 -14.14
C SER A 93 3.38 13.37 -15.54
N ALA A 94 2.48 12.42 -15.76
CA ALA A 94 2.27 11.82 -17.08
C ALA A 94 1.35 12.66 -17.98
N GLY A 95 0.89 13.83 -17.49
CA GLY A 95 -0.04 14.66 -18.25
C GLY A 95 -1.46 14.12 -18.27
N LEU A 96 -1.73 13.06 -17.50
CA LEU A 96 -3.08 12.61 -17.25
C LEU A 96 -3.61 13.57 -16.21
N GLU A 97 -4.36 14.54 -16.62
CA GLU A 97 -4.76 15.64 -15.75
C GLU A 97 -5.21 15.18 -14.38
N ALA A 98 -4.55 15.70 -13.35
CA ALA A 98 -5.13 15.70 -12.02
C ALA A 98 -6.50 16.31 -12.23
N GLN A 99 -7.55 15.58 -11.92
CA GLN A 99 -8.91 15.98 -12.25
C GLN A 99 -9.15 17.42 -11.82
N PRO A 100 -9.44 18.32 -12.75
CA PRO A 100 -9.66 19.72 -12.41
C PRO A 100 -11.01 19.93 -11.72
N TRP A 101 -11.79 18.86 -11.58
CA TRP A 101 -13.13 18.92 -11.02
C TRP A 101 -13.09 18.76 -9.52
N THR A 102 -13.81 19.59 -8.83
CA THR A 102 -14.01 19.43 -7.40
C THR A 102 -15.08 18.36 -7.12
N THR A 103 -15.91 18.05 -8.12
CA THR A 103 -16.94 17.03 -8.02
C THR A 103 -16.90 16.13 -9.24
N CYS A 104 -17.44 14.91 -9.11
CA CYS A 104 -17.67 14.06 -10.27
C CYS A 104 -18.87 14.59 -11.07
N PRO A 105 -19.12 14.06 -12.30
CA PRO A 105 -20.27 14.53 -13.09
C PRO A 105 -21.64 14.41 -12.41
N GLU A 106 -21.74 13.51 -11.42
CA GLU A 106 -22.97 13.33 -10.66
C GLU A 106 -23.04 14.22 -9.41
N GLY A 107 -22.04 15.06 -9.16
CA GLY A 107 -22.03 16.00 -8.07
C GLY A 107 -21.42 15.53 -6.76
N HIS A 108 -20.86 14.34 -6.71
CA HIS A 108 -20.18 13.87 -5.50
C HIS A 108 -18.83 14.57 -5.33
N SER A 109 -18.47 14.86 -4.08
CA SER A 109 -17.18 15.49 -3.79
C SER A 109 -16.03 14.58 -4.20
N TRP A 110 -15.13 15.10 -5.05
CA TRP A 110 -13.98 14.35 -5.49
C TRP A 110 -13.01 14.09 -4.33
N ASP A 111 -12.91 15.04 -3.40
CA ASP A 111 -12.04 14.88 -2.24
C ASP A 111 -12.50 13.75 -1.33
N GLU A 112 -13.81 13.58 -1.19
CA GLU A 112 -14.39 12.55 -0.32
C GLU A 112 -14.48 11.19 -1.01
N ASP A 113 -14.93 11.18 -2.26
CA ASP A 113 -15.31 9.95 -2.95
C ASP A 113 -14.41 9.58 -4.13
N GLY A 114 -13.45 10.43 -4.47
CA GLY A 114 -12.51 10.13 -5.54
C GLY A 114 -11.56 9.03 -5.14
N ARG A 115 -11.30 8.11 -6.06
CA ARG A 115 -10.36 7.00 -5.84
C ARG A 115 -9.52 6.78 -7.08
N VAL A 116 -8.29 6.34 -6.86
CA VAL A 116 -7.36 6.04 -7.96
C VAL A 116 -6.98 4.57 -7.86
N GLU A 117 -7.20 3.84 -8.95
CA GLU A 117 -6.85 2.44 -9.03
C GLU A 117 -5.34 2.27 -9.30
N PRO A 118 -4.79 1.07 -9.06
CA PRO A 118 -3.37 0.83 -9.33
C PRO A 118 -2.95 1.11 -10.78
N ASP A 119 -3.88 0.99 -11.74
CA ASP A 119 -3.60 1.31 -13.14
C ASP A 119 -3.78 2.79 -13.46
N LEU A 120 -3.94 3.63 -12.44
CA LEU A 120 -4.13 5.07 -12.52
C LEU A 120 -5.53 5.48 -13.03
N THR A 121 -6.45 4.54 -13.17
CA THR A 121 -7.85 4.85 -13.49
C THR A 121 -8.47 5.56 -12.29
N VAL A 122 -9.20 6.64 -12.55
CA VAL A 122 -9.85 7.42 -11.51
C VAL A 122 -11.35 7.16 -11.57
N TYR A 123 -11.96 6.97 -10.40
CA TYR A 123 -13.41 6.74 -10.33
C TYR A 123 -13.97 7.37 -9.06
N CYS A 124 -15.28 7.59 -9.05
CA CYS A 124 -15.99 8.07 -7.89
C CYS A 124 -16.59 6.89 -7.14
N ARG A 125 -16.19 6.73 -5.88
CA ARG A 125 -16.68 5.63 -5.05
C ARG A 125 -18.19 5.67 -4.85
N ALA A 126 -18.75 6.88 -4.66
CA ALA A 126 -20.20 7.04 -4.48
C ALA A 126 -20.97 6.61 -5.72
N CYS A 127 -20.46 6.98 -6.92
CA CYS A 127 -21.08 6.54 -8.18
C CYS A 127 -21.02 5.02 -8.34
N ALA A 128 -19.88 4.41 -7.98
CA ALA A 128 -19.72 2.97 -8.06
C ALA A 128 -20.69 2.26 -7.12
N THR A 129 -20.85 2.79 -5.90
CA THR A 129 -21.81 2.24 -4.92
C THR A 129 -23.25 2.35 -5.45
N ASP A 130 -23.62 3.50 -6.01
CA ASP A 130 -24.96 3.70 -6.57
C ASP A 130 -25.21 2.75 -7.73
N ARG A 131 -24.21 2.54 -8.60
CA ARG A 131 -24.33 1.62 -9.72
C ARG A 131 -24.54 0.19 -9.22
N ALA A 132 -23.79 -0.24 -8.23
CA ALA A 132 -23.95 -1.57 -7.65
C ALA A 132 -25.32 -1.76 -7.02
N ARG A 133 -25.83 -0.71 -6.34
CA ARG A 133 -27.16 -0.75 -5.75
C ARG A 133 -28.24 -0.88 -6.82
N ARG A 134 -28.13 -0.10 -7.91
CA ARG A 134 -29.08 -0.18 -9.01
C ARG A 134 -29.06 -1.56 -9.68
N ASN A 135 -27.88 -2.13 -9.87
CA ASN A 135 -27.74 -3.46 -10.46
C ASN A 135 -28.39 -4.52 -9.59
N ARG A 136 -28.23 -4.44 -8.26
CA ARG A 136 -28.86 -5.39 -7.35
C ARG A 136 -30.39 -5.28 -7.41
N THR A 137 -30.91 -4.07 -7.44
CA THR A 137 -32.35 -3.86 -7.55
C THR A 137 -32.90 -4.44 -8.86
N THR A 138 -32.18 -4.24 -9.96
CA THR A 138 -32.57 -4.80 -11.26
C THR A 138 -32.58 -6.33 -11.22
N ASP A 139 -31.59 -6.94 -10.58
CA ASP A 139 -31.53 -8.38 -10.44
C ASP A 139 -32.68 -8.92 -9.61
N GLU A 140 -33.07 -8.21 -8.55
CA GLU A 140 -34.16 -8.62 -7.69
C GLU A 140 -35.52 -8.52 -8.38
N THR A 141 -35.67 -7.59 -9.31
CA THR A 141 -36.94 -7.37 -10.00
C THR A 141 -36.96 -7.96 -11.41
N GLY A 142 -35.85 -8.51 -11.87
CA GLY A 142 -35.68 -8.95 -13.23
C GLY A 142 -36.17 -10.38 -13.52
N HIS A 143 -37.08 -10.90 -12.74
CA HIS A 143 -37.57 -12.26 -12.93
C HIS A 143 -38.85 -12.30 -13.69
#